data_00e68f8829fc7d7d34105a458051b194
#
_entry.id   00e68f8829fc7d7d34105a458051b194
#
_cell.length_a   1.000
_cell.length_b   1.000
_cell.length_c   1.000
_cell.angle_alpha   90.00
_cell.angle_beta   90.00
_cell.angle_gamma   90.00
#
_symmetry.space_group_name_H-M   'P 1'
#
loop_
_entity.id
_entity.type
_entity.pdbx_description
1 polymer ?
#
loop_
_entity_poly.entity_id
_entity_poly.type
_entity_poly.pdbx_seq_one_letter_code
_entity_poly.pdbx_strand_id
1 'polypeptide(L)'
;MPIISFHQEQLDRIEEILRKDLDNLDIHFVLLIDMSGHIIARYDHGSSGFDVHALAALAAGNYAAVKAMAGIVGEDDFPMLFHKGQKENIHSSLVGDNFLLITIFGNNMSLGLLRLNVSEAIDKIKKVLAVK
;
A
#
# COMPACT_ATOMS: atom_id res chain seq x y z
N MET A 1 -21.63 -5.25 -4.62
CA MET A 1 -20.26 -5.64 -4.35
C MET A 1 -20.22 -6.52 -3.12
N PRO A 2 -19.61 -7.68 -3.20
CA PRO A 2 -19.56 -8.56 -2.02
C PRO A 2 -18.75 -7.88 -0.92
N ILE A 3 -19.23 -8.01 0.30
CA ILE A 3 -18.49 -7.55 1.47
C ILE A 3 -17.37 -8.56 1.71
N ILE A 4 -16.12 -8.09 1.62
CA ILE A 4 -14.98 -8.93 1.93
C ILE A 4 -14.80 -8.91 3.44
N SER A 5 -14.94 -10.08 4.03
CA SER A 5 -14.82 -10.27 5.47
C SER A 5 -13.48 -10.92 5.78
N PHE A 6 -12.73 -10.36 6.72
CA PHE A 6 -11.44 -10.90 7.14
C PHE A 6 -11.56 -11.43 8.57
N HIS A 7 -10.93 -12.57 8.81
CA HIS A 7 -10.76 -13.06 10.16
C HIS A 7 -9.71 -12.23 10.89
N GLN A 8 -9.88 -12.03 12.18
CA GLN A 8 -8.92 -11.28 12.99
C GLN A 8 -7.51 -11.86 12.89
N GLU A 9 -7.40 -13.18 12.81
CA GLU A 9 -6.11 -13.85 12.63
C GLU A 9 -5.42 -13.42 11.33
N GLN A 10 -6.17 -13.26 10.24
CA GLN A 10 -5.60 -12.77 8.98
C GLN A 10 -5.10 -11.33 9.12
N LEU A 11 -5.87 -10.47 9.76
CA LEU A 11 -5.48 -9.08 9.99
C LEU A 11 -4.23 -8.99 10.85
N ASP A 12 -4.14 -9.79 11.90
CA ASP A 12 -2.98 -9.82 12.78
C ASP A 12 -1.71 -10.28 12.03
N ARG A 13 -1.86 -11.26 11.17
CA ARG A 13 -0.74 -11.75 10.35
C ARG A 13 -0.28 -10.71 9.34
N ILE A 14 -1.20 -9.98 8.74
CA ILE A 14 -0.85 -8.90 7.81
C ILE A 14 -0.11 -7.80 8.55
N GLU A 15 -0.60 -7.37 9.70
CA GLU A 15 0.09 -6.35 10.51
C GLU A 15 1.49 -6.79 10.90
N GLU A 16 1.67 -8.07 11.23
CA GLU A 16 3.00 -8.60 11.53
C GLU A 16 3.93 -8.57 10.32
N ILE A 17 3.42 -8.87 9.13
CA ILE A 17 4.19 -8.77 7.89
C ILE A 17 4.65 -7.32 7.67
N LEU A 18 3.74 -6.36 7.80
CA LEU A 18 4.07 -4.95 7.63
C LEU A 18 5.15 -4.53 8.63
N ARG A 19 5.01 -4.94 9.89
CA ARG A 19 5.94 -4.59 10.94
C ARG A 19 7.33 -5.18 10.73
N LYS A 20 7.41 -6.43 10.24
CA LYS A 20 8.70 -7.12 10.06
C LYS A 20 9.38 -6.78 8.75
N ASP A 21 8.64 -6.80 7.65
CA ASP A 21 9.23 -6.64 6.31
C ASP A 21 9.48 -5.19 5.95
N LEU A 22 8.72 -4.28 6.54
CA LEU A 22 8.82 -2.85 6.30
C LEU A 22 9.33 -2.10 7.54
N ASP A 23 10.10 -2.78 8.36
CA ASP A 23 10.72 -2.21 9.57
C ASP A 23 11.99 -1.46 9.20
N ASN A 24 11.83 -0.21 8.80
CA ASN A 24 12.92 0.71 8.52
C ASN A 24 12.54 2.06 9.09
N LEU A 25 13.47 2.71 9.80
CA LEU A 25 13.19 4.00 10.44
C LEU A 25 12.77 5.08 9.46
N ASP A 26 13.15 4.93 8.17
CA ASP A 26 12.76 5.89 7.15
C ASP A 26 11.45 5.50 6.43
N ILE A 27 10.84 4.39 6.79
CA ILE A 27 9.46 4.08 6.42
C ILE A 27 8.58 4.60 7.53
N HIS A 28 7.86 5.68 7.25
CA HIS A 28 7.12 6.42 8.27
C HIS A 28 5.72 5.86 8.49
N PHE A 29 5.12 5.32 7.44
CA PHE A 29 3.75 4.87 7.50
C PHE A 29 3.46 3.84 6.41
N VAL A 30 2.66 2.82 6.73
CA VAL A 30 2.23 1.82 5.75
C VAL A 30 0.75 1.55 5.94
N LEU A 31 0.01 1.54 4.83
CA LEU A 31 -1.42 1.21 4.80
C LEU A 31 -1.68 0.12 3.76
N LEU A 32 -2.46 -0.88 4.14
CA LEU A 32 -3.10 -1.78 3.20
C LEU A 32 -4.57 -1.36 3.11
N ILE A 33 -5.02 -1.04 1.91
CA ILE A 33 -6.39 -0.57 1.68
C ILE A 33 -7.07 -1.39 0.59
N ASP A 34 -8.41 -1.37 0.57
CA ASP A 34 -9.16 -1.87 -0.57
C ASP A 34 -9.36 -0.75 -1.62
N MET A 35 -10.01 -1.07 -2.74
CA MET A 35 -10.19 -0.11 -3.84
C MET A 35 -11.20 0.98 -3.54
N SER A 36 -11.95 0.87 -2.44
CA SER A 36 -12.85 1.91 -1.96
C SER A 36 -12.21 2.83 -0.91
N GLY A 37 -10.95 2.55 -0.56
CA GLY A 37 -10.24 3.34 0.42
C GLY A 37 -10.45 2.91 1.87
N HIS A 38 -11.03 1.73 2.10
CA HIS A 38 -11.14 1.18 3.46
C HIS A 38 -9.78 0.64 3.91
N ILE A 39 -9.40 0.97 5.14
CA ILE A 39 -8.13 0.52 5.72
C ILE A 39 -8.29 -0.90 6.24
N ILE A 40 -7.49 -1.82 5.71
CA ILE A 40 -7.46 -3.22 6.14
C ILE A 40 -6.43 -3.42 7.25
N ALA A 41 -5.25 -2.83 7.09
CA ALA A 41 -4.17 -2.91 8.06
C ALA A 41 -3.29 -1.66 7.96
N ARG A 42 -2.59 -1.36 9.04
CA ARG A 42 -1.70 -0.20 9.08
C ARG A 42 -0.52 -0.48 10.00
N TYR A 43 0.57 0.21 9.73
CA TYR A 43 1.74 0.21 10.59
C TYR A 43 2.42 1.58 10.51
N ASP A 44 2.76 2.16 11.67
CA ASP A 44 3.52 3.39 11.73
C ASP A 44 4.58 3.32 12.83
N HIS A 45 5.61 4.15 12.71
CA HIS A 45 6.69 4.26 13.69
C HIS A 45 6.42 5.34 14.74
N GLY A 46 5.16 5.58 15.05
CA GLY A 46 4.76 6.60 16.02
C GLY A 46 3.61 7.43 15.47
N SER A 47 3.40 8.60 16.08
CA SER A 47 2.34 9.49 15.60
C SER A 47 2.77 10.19 14.33
N SER A 48 2.14 9.86 13.22
CA SER A 48 2.43 10.50 11.93
C SER A 48 1.81 11.89 11.83
N GLY A 49 0.73 12.16 12.55
CA GLY A 49 -0.06 13.37 12.39
C GLY A 49 -0.85 13.43 11.08
N PHE A 50 -0.82 12.36 10.27
CA PHE A 50 -1.56 12.32 9.01
C PHE A 50 -3.01 11.91 9.23
N ASP A 51 -3.91 12.50 8.44
CA ASP A 51 -5.28 12.00 8.34
C ASP A 51 -5.27 10.74 7.48
N VAL A 52 -5.18 9.59 8.13
CA VAL A 52 -4.99 8.32 7.43
C VAL A 52 -6.23 7.91 6.62
N HIS A 53 -7.42 8.27 7.07
CA HIS A 53 -8.64 7.95 6.34
C HIS A 53 -8.74 8.77 5.06
N ALA A 54 -8.41 10.05 5.12
CA ALA A 54 -8.35 10.91 3.93
C ALA A 54 -7.28 10.42 2.97
N LEU A 55 -6.10 10.05 3.47
CA LEU A 55 -5.02 9.51 2.64
C LEU A 55 -5.46 8.23 1.92
N ALA A 56 -6.11 7.31 2.63
CA ALA A 56 -6.59 6.07 2.04
C ALA A 56 -7.61 6.31 0.93
N ALA A 57 -8.57 7.19 1.16
CA ALA A 57 -9.59 7.54 0.16
C ALA A 57 -8.96 8.16 -1.09
N LEU A 58 -8.03 9.09 -0.89
CA LEU A 58 -7.36 9.77 -2.00
C LEU A 58 -6.42 8.83 -2.76
N ALA A 59 -5.75 7.92 -2.07
CA ALA A 59 -4.89 6.92 -2.71
C ALA A 59 -5.71 5.99 -3.62
N ALA A 60 -6.87 5.54 -3.15
CA ALA A 60 -7.77 4.72 -3.96
C ALA A 60 -8.27 5.49 -5.18
N GLY A 61 -8.67 6.75 -5.01
CA GLY A 61 -9.10 7.62 -6.11
C GLY A 61 -7.99 7.92 -7.10
N ASN A 62 -6.78 8.14 -6.61
CA ASN A 62 -5.59 8.34 -7.47
C ASN A 62 -5.32 7.10 -8.33
N TYR A 63 -5.38 5.92 -7.74
CA TYR A 63 -5.19 4.69 -8.49
C TYR A 63 -6.26 4.54 -9.58
N ALA A 64 -7.53 4.78 -9.25
CA ALA A 64 -8.63 4.68 -10.20
C ALA A 64 -8.43 5.65 -11.38
N ALA A 65 -8.00 6.88 -11.11
CA ALA A 65 -7.73 7.88 -12.15
C ALA A 65 -6.57 7.45 -13.06
N VAL A 66 -5.50 6.94 -12.48
CA VAL A 66 -4.33 6.48 -13.24
C VAL A 66 -4.67 5.24 -14.08
N LYS A 67 -5.47 4.35 -13.55
CA LYS A 67 -5.95 3.18 -14.30
C LYS A 67 -6.78 3.60 -15.52
N ALA A 68 -7.63 4.60 -15.36
CA ALA A 68 -8.41 5.15 -16.49
C ALA A 68 -7.46 5.76 -17.54
N MET A 69 -6.44 6.48 -17.11
CA MET A 69 -5.43 7.03 -18.02
C MET A 69 -4.67 5.93 -18.76
N ALA A 70 -4.35 4.82 -18.06
CA ALA A 70 -3.69 3.66 -18.69
C ALA A 70 -4.51 3.14 -19.87
N GLY A 71 -5.82 3.00 -19.70
CA GLY A 71 -6.71 2.56 -20.76
C GLY A 71 -6.68 3.47 -21.98
N ILE A 72 -6.55 4.77 -21.77
CA ILE A 72 -6.49 5.75 -22.87
C ILE A 72 -5.23 5.55 -23.71
N VAL A 73 -4.11 5.23 -23.08
CA VAL A 73 -2.83 5.05 -23.79
C VAL A 73 -2.57 3.60 -24.20
N GLY A 74 -3.56 2.72 -24.04
CA GLY A 74 -3.46 1.34 -24.49
C GLY A 74 -2.80 0.38 -23.49
N GLU A 75 -2.69 0.77 -22.23
CA GLU A 75 -2.18 -0.09 -21.18
C GLU A 75 -3.32 -0.68 -20.36
N ASP A 76 -3.14 -1.90 -19.87
CA ASP A 76 -4.14 -2.52 -19.01
C ASP A 76 -4.15 -1.88 -17.62
N ASP A 77 -2.95 -1.57 -17.09
CA ASP A 77 -2.81 -1.05 -15.75
C ASP A 77 -1.40 -0.49 -15.54
N PHE A 78 -1.28 0.36 -14.52
CA PHE A 78 0.01 0.74 -13.95
C PHE A 78 0.04 0.20 -12.52
N PRO A 79 0.66 -0.96 -12.28
CA PRO A 79 0.55 -1.63 -10.98
C PRO A 79 1.29 -0.94 -9.85
N MET A 80 2.08 0.08 -10.18
CA MET A 80 2.93 0.76 -9.22
C MET A 80 2.95 2.26 -9.51
N LEU A 81 2.75 3.08 -8.49
CA LEU A 81 2.80 4.53 -8.56
C LEU A 81 3.82 5.05 -7.56
N PHE A 82 4.59 6.05 -7.97
CA PHE A 82 5.57 6.68 -7.09
C PHE A 82 5.47 8.19 -7.20
N HIS A 83 5.34 8.84 -6.03
CA HIS A 83 5.30 10.28 -5.91
C HIS A 83 6.47 10.76 -5.06
N LYS A 84 7.37 11.52 -5.67
CA LYS A 84 8.56 12.05 -5.02
C LYS A 84 8.26 13.43 -4.45
N GLY A 85 8.42 13.58 -3.12
CA GLY A 85 8.33 14.87 -2.44
C GLY A 85 9.71 15.34 -1.96
N GLN A 86 9.73 16.49 -1.31
CA GLN A 86 10.97 17.01 -0.73
C GLN A 86 11.33 16.28 0.58
N LYS A 87 10.33 15.93 1.39
CA LYS A 87 10.51 15.26 2.68
C LYS A 87 9.89 13.88 2.70
N GLU A 88 8.71 13.74 2.11
CA GLU A 88 7.95 12.51 2.13
C GLU A 88 7.73 12.02 0.71
N ASN A 89 7.81 10.72 0.53
CA ASN A 89 7.55 10.05 -0.75
C ASN A 89 6.42 9.07 -0.53
N ILE A 90 5.60 8.86 -1.56
CA ILE A 90 4.49 7.92 -1.49
C ILE A 90 4.68 6.87 -2.58
N HIS A 91 4.67 5.61 -2.19
CA HIS A 91 4.72 4.47 -3.09
C HIS A 91 3.43 3.69 -2.94
N SER A 92 2.72 3.45 -4.05
CA SER A 92 1.50 2.66 -4.07
C SER A 92 1.71 1.46 -4.97
N SER A 93 1.33 0.28 -4.51
CA SER A 93 1.53 -0.95 -5.27
C SER A 93 0.31 -1.85 -5.12
N LEU A 94 -0.09 -2.50 -6.22
CA LEU A 94 -1.18 -3.46 -6.21
C LEU A 94 -0.84 -4.69 -5.38
N VAL A 95 -1.82 -5.15 -4.61
CA VAL A 95 -1.78 -6.44 -3.92
C VAL A 95 -2.94 -7.26 -4.48
N GLY A 96 -2.64 -8.13 -5.43
CA GLY A 96 -3.67 -8.77 -6.23
C GLY A 96 -4.43 -7.73 -7.06
N ASP A 97 -5.71 -7.95 -7.30
CA ASP A 97 -6.54 -7.05 -8.11
C ASP A 97 -7.39 -6.08 -7.27
N ASN A 98 -7.47 -6.30 -5.96
CA ASN A 98 -8.47 -5.62 -5.13
C ASN A 98 -7.89 -4.81 -3.98
N PHE A 99 -6.57 -4.78 -3.83
CA PHE A 99 -5.93 -4.10 -2.70
C PHE A 99 -4.74 -3.27 -3.15
N LEU A 100 -4.42 -2.24 -2.37
CA LEU A 100 -3.25 -1.39 -2.58
C LEU A 100 -2.44 -1.33 -1.28
N LEU A 101 -1.13 -1.41 -1.42
CA LEU A 101 -0.21 -1.16 -0.32
C LEU A 101 0.41 0.22 -0.53
N ILE A 102 0.16 1.12 0.43
CA ILE A 102 0.63 2.50 0.39
C ILE A 102 1.76 2.64 1.40
N THR A 103 2.91 3.09 0.95
CA THR A 103 4.09 3.28 1.80
C THR A 103 4.54 4.73 1.73
N ILE A 104 4.65 5.37 2.89
CA ILE A 104 5.17 6.74 3.02
C ILE A 104 6.56 6.65 3.64
N PHE A 105 7.55 7.19 2.96
CA PHE A 105 8.94 7.04 3.36
C PHE A 105 9.76 8.30 3.06
N GLY A 106 10.86 8.44 3.82
CA GLY A 106 11.77 9.57 3.68
C GLY A 106 12.83 9.37 2.62
N ASN A 107 13.79 10.28 2.57
CA ASN A 107 14.80 10.33 1.52
C ASN A 107 16.07 9.54 1.86
N ASN A 108 16.16 8.95 3.05
CA ASN A 108 17.31 8.13 3.44
C ASN A 108 17.21 6.70 2.95
N MET A 109 16.08 6.31 2.41
CA MET A 109 15.84 4.99 1.85
C MET A 109 15.78 5.07 0.34
N SER A 110 16.56 4.22 -0.35
CA SER A 110 16.50 4.19 -1.81
C SER A 110 15.19 3.57 -2.29
N LEU A 111 14.70 4.03 -3.43
CA LEU A 111 13.49 3.48 -4.04
C LEU A 111 13.68 1.99 -4.37
N GLY A 112 14.87 1.61 -4.81
CA GLY A 112 15.17 0.21 -5.14
C GLY A 112 15.02 -0.71 -3.93
N LEU A 113 15.56 -0.31 -2.77
CA LEU A 113 15.42 -1.09 -1.53
C LEU A 113 13.97 -1.12 -1.08
N LEU A 114 13.27 0.01 -1.14
CA LEU A 114 11.86 0.05 -0.78
C LEU A 114 11.04 -0.91 -1.65
N ARG A 115 11.26 -0.89 -2.96
CA ARG A 115 10.53 -1.75 -3.89
C ARG A 115 10.78 -3.23 -3.61
N LEU A 116 12.02 -3.60 -3.25
CA LEU A 116 12.35 -4.97 -2.87
C LEU A 116 11.56 -5.39 -1.63
N ASN A 117 11.60 -4.57 -0.58
CA ASN A 117 10.91 -4.87 0.67
C ASN A 117 9.39 -4.93 0.48
N VAL A 118 8.84 -4.00 -0.30
CA VAL A 118 7.40 -3.98 -0.62
C VAL A 118 7.00 -5.23 -1.40
N SER A 119 7.80 -5.64 -2.39
CA SER A 119 7.51 -6.83 -3.18
C SER A 119 7.46 -8.09 -2.32
N GLU A 120 8.40 -8.25 -1.39
CA GLU A 120 8.42 -9.38 -0.46
C GLU A 120 7.20 -9.36 0.47
N ALA A 121 6.85 -8.19 0.99
CA ALA A 121 5.67 -8.05 1.84
C ALA A 121 4.38 -8.38 1.08
N ILE A 122 4.26 -7.91 -0.16
CA ILE A 122 3.09 -8.17 -1.00
C ILE A 122 2.92 -9.67 -1.25
N ASP A 123 3.99 -10.39 -1.56
CA ASP A 123 3.92 -11.83 -1.78
C ASP A 123 3.37 -12.57 -0.55
N LYS A 124 3.81 -12.18 0.63
CA LYS A 124 3.32 -12.75 1.89
C LYS A 124 1.87 -12.37 2.17
N ILE A 125 1.52 -11.11 1.95
CA ILE A 125 0.15 -10.63 2.17
C ILE A 125 -0.83 -11.35 1.25
N LYS A 126 -0.46 -11.54 -0.03
CA LYS A 126 -1.30 -12.27 -0.99
C LYS A 126 -1.60 -13.69 -0.52
N LYS A 127 -0.63 -14.36 0.09
CA LYS A 127 -0.84 -15.69 0.65
C LYS A 127 -1.83 -15.67 1.81
N VAL A 128 -1.74 -14.68 2.69
CA VAL A 128 -2.68 -14.53 3.80
C VAL A 128 -4.09 -14.27 3.29
N LEU A 129 -4.23 -13.41 2.27
CA LEU A 129 -5.52 -13.06 1.68
C LEU A 129 -6.03 -14.14 0.72
N ALA A 130 -5.21 -15.14 0.37
CA ALA A 130 -5.52 -16.18 -0.61
C ALA A 130 -5.89 -15.60 -1.98
N VAL A 131 -5.17 -14.57 -2.41
CA VAL A 131 -5.34 -13.94 -3.73
C VAL A 131 -4.10 -14.17 -4.59
N LYS A 132 -4.27 -14.00 -5.90
CA LYS A 132 -3.18 -14.22 -6.87
C LYS A 132 -2.42 -12.95 -7.20
#